data_95bb4d1d5a2aa3b1da1d651b45c5bb0d
#
_entry.id   95bb4d1d5a2aa3b1da1d651b45c5bb0d
#
_cell.length_a   1.000
_cell.length_b   1.000
_cell.length_c   1.000
_cell.angle_alpha   90.00
_cell.angle_beta   90.00
_cell.angle_gamma   90.00
#
_symmetry.space_group_name_H-M   'P 1'
#
loop_
_entity.id
_entity.type
_entity.pdbx_description
1 polymer ?
#
loop_
_entity_poly.entity_id
_entity_poly.type
_entity_poly.pdbx_seq_one_letter_code
_entity_poly.pdbx_strand_id
1 'polypeptide(L)'
;LDERSELLSGLGLDYLLVKKFTKEFSRMSAEDFVKKILVDKLNAKKVIIGYDHRFGRNRNADINDLKKFGEFYNFQVEEISAEDINDVSVSSTKIRQALSEGDISKANGYLGYPFMVTGKVKKGKGLGRQLGFPTANISIQETYKLIPKYGSYIVSSVIGSQQFFGMMNIGLNPTVNDNKE
;
A
#
# COMPACT_ATOMS: atom_id res chain seq x y z
N LEU A 1 -0.82 -5.34 6.22
CA LEU A 1 -1.09 -4.18 7.08
C LEU A 1 0.21 -3.55 7.56
N ASP A 2 1.21 -4.37 7.92
CA ASP A 2 2.48 -3.96 8.53
C ASP A 2 3.29 -3.02 7.63
N GLU A 3 3.46 -3.33 6.36
CA GLU A 3 4.12 -2.43 5.39
C GLU A 3 3.45 -1.05 5.31
N ARG A 4 2.11 -1.01 5.35
CA ARG A 4 1.38 0.27 5.35
C ARG A 4 1.61 1.04 6.64
N SER A 5 1.62 0.36 7.77
CA SER A 5 1.88 0.97 9.07
C SER A 5 3.29 1.57 9.14
N GLU A 6 4.28 0.84 8.63
CA GLU A 6 5.66 1.29 8.54
C GLU A 6 5.81 2.54 7.65
N LEU A 7 5.23 2.53 6.46
CA LEU A 7 5.26 3.68 5.55
C LEU A 7 4.59 4.92 6.16
N LEU A 8 3.42 4.74 6.77
CA LEU A 8 2.69 5.85 7.40
C LEU A 8 3.43 6.39 8.63
N SER A 9 4.06 5.53 9.42
CA SER A 9 4.92 5.95 10.53
C SER A 9 6.10 6.79 10.07
N GLY A 10 6.75 6.40 8.95
CA GLY A 10 7.83 7.16 8.33
C GLY A 10 7.41 8.55 7.83
N LEU A 11 6.11 8.76 7.58
CA LEU A 11 5.53 10.06 7.23
C LEU A 11 5.10 10.91 8.44
N GLY A 12 5.42 10.47 9.66
CA GLY A 12 5.12 11.20 10.90
C GLY A 12 3.66 11.05 11.36
N LEU A 13 2.98 9.97 10.99
CA LEU A 13 1.64 9.67 11.50
C LEU A 13 1.72 9.13 12.92
N ASP A 14 1.06 9.76 13.87
CA ASP A 14 1.06 9.35 15.29
C ASP A 14 0.19 8.12 15.54
N TYR A 15 -0.97 8.03 14.87
CA TYR A 15 -1.95 6.96 15.09
C TYR A 15 -2.52 6.43 13.78
N LEU A 16 -2.65 5.12 13.68
CA LEU A 16 -3.34 4.44 12.58
C LEU A 16 -4.56 3.69 13.13
N LEU A 17 -5.76 4.19 12.83
CA LEU A 17 -7.00 3.52 13.18
C LEU A 17 -7.35 2.43 12.17
N VAL A 18 -7.26 1.17 12.58
CA VAL A 18 -7.66 0.03 11.76
C VAL A 18 -9.05 -0.44 12.15
N LYS A 19 -10.01 -0.29 11.23
CA LYS A 19 -11.39 -0.74 11.43
C LYS A 19 -11.71 -1.88 10.48
N LYS A 20 -12.19 -3.01 11.03
CA LYS A 20 -12.68 -4.13 10.22
C LYS A 20 -13.92 -3.68 9.43
N PHE A 21 -13.88 -3.88 8.12
CA PHE A 21 -14.99 -3.53 7.24
C PHE A 21 -16.03 -4.66 7.25
N THR A 22 -17.04 -4.52 8.11
CA THR A 22 -18.15 -5.48 8.27
C THR A 22 -19.37 -5.05 7.46
N LYS A 23 -20.31 -5.97 7.24
CA LYS A 23 -21.62 -5.63 6.62
C LYS A 23 -22.37 -4.54 7.39
N GLU A 24 -22.28 -4.55 8.71
CA GLU A 24 -22.88 -3.53 9.57
C GLU A 24 -22.22 -2.17 9.33
N PHE A 25 -20.88 -2.12 9.36
CA PHE A 25 -20.13 -0.89 9.10
C PHE A 25 -20.39 -0.34 7.69
N SER A 26 -20.48 -1.20 6.67
CA SER A 26 -20.77 -0.78 5.28
C SER A 26 -22.17 -0.19 5.09
N ARG A 27 -23.10 -0.45 6.02
CA ARG A 27 -24.48 0.09 6.00
C ARG A 27 -24.64 1.37 6.83
N MET A 28 -23.57 1.81 7.49
CA MET A 28 -23.59 3.02 8.31
C MET A 28 -23.84 4.24 7.43
N SER A 29 -24.77 5.11 7.84
CA SER A 29 -25.03 6.37 7.13
C SER A 29 -23.83 7.30 7.22
N ALA A 30 -23.76 8.29 6.34
CA ALA A 30 -22.70 9.31 6.39
C ALA A 30 -22.74 10.10 7.71
N GLU A 31 -23.93 10.48 8.15
CA GLU A 31 -24.13 11.17 9.42
C GLU A 31 -23.69 10.33 10.62
N ASP A 32 -24.13 9.05 10.67
CA ASP A 32 -23.70 8.12 11.73
C ASP A 32 -22.19 7.92 11.78
N PHE A 33 -21.55 7.82 10.61
CA PHE A 33 -20.09 7.72 10.52
C PHE A 33 -19.41 8.97 11.10
N VAL A 34 -19.84 10.15 10.67
CA VAL A 34 -19.30 11.41 11.17
C VAL A 34 -19.55 11.53 12.68
N LYS A 35 -20.79 11.40 13.13
CA LYS A 35 -21.13 11.56 14.53
C LYS A 35 -20.43 10.53 15.41
N LYS A 36 -20.65 9.23 15.16
CA LYS A 36 -20.21 8.14 16.06
C LYS A 36 -18.70 7.88 16.00
N ILE A 37 -18.04 8.13 14.85
CA ILE A 37 -16.62 7.84 14.68
C ILE A 37 -15.79 9.11 14.79
N LEU A 38 -16.04 10.12 13.94
CA LEU A 38 -15.19 11.32 13.92
C LEU A 38 -15.39 12.20 15.15
N VAL A 39 -16.63 12.42 15.56
CA VAL A 39 -16.95 13.30 16.69
C VAL A 39 -16.85 12.55 18.02
N ASP A 40 -17.71 11.55 18.25
CA ASP A 40 -17.87 10.95 19.58
C ASP A 40 -16.64 10.12 19.99
N LYS A 41 -16.01 9.37 19.06
CA LYS A 41 -14.87 8.50 19.37
C LYS A 41 -13.51 9.16 19.20
N LEU A 42 -13.32 9.92 18.12
CA LEU A 42 -12.03 10.51 17.78
C LEU A 42 -11.89 11.96 18.25
N ASN A 43 -13.00 12.61 18.62
CA ASN A 43 -13.03 14.03 18.97
C ASN A 43 -12.29 14.88 17.91
N ALA A 44 -12.52 14.57 16.63
CA ALA A 44 -11.83 15.17 15.52
C ALA A 44 -12.03 16.69 15.50
N LYS A 45 -10.95 17.45 15.42
CA LYS A 45 -10.98 18.91 15.30
C LYS A 45 -10.78 19.37 13.87
N LYS A 46 -10.11 18.55 13.07
CA LYS A 46 -9.88 18.77 11.65
C LYS A 46 -9.92 17.43 10.92
N VAL A 47 -10.61 17.38 9.80
CA VAL A 47 -10.68 16.21 8.93
C VAL A 47 -10.09 16.58 7.58
N ILE A 48 -9.10 15.83 7.12
CA ILE A 48 -8.46 16.01 5.83
C ILE A 48 -8.96 14.90 4.90
N ILE A 49 -9.40 15.25 3.70
CA ILE A 49 -10.04 14.31 2.77
C ILE A 49 -9.57 14.58 1.34
N GLY A 50 -9.36 13.54 0.55
CA GLY A 50 -9.04 13.68 -0.87
C GLY A 50 -10.28 14.13 -1.68
N TYR A 51 -10.04 14.82 -2.78
CA TYR A 51 -11.08 15.42 -3.64
C TYR A 51 -12.11 14.43 -4.18
N ASP A 52 -11.72 13.17 -4.41
CA ASP A 52 -12.56 12.11 -4.97
C ASP A 52 -13.14 11.16 -3.93
N HIS A 53 -12.85 11.41 -2.65
CA HIS A 53 -13.27 10.52 -1.57
C HIS A 53 -14.78 10.61 -1.34
N ARG A 54 -15.40 9.44 -1.22
CA ARG A 54 -16.81 9.31 -0.87
C ARG A 54 -16.98 8.34 0.29
N PHE A 55 -17.92 8.62 1.19
CA PHE A 55 -18.14 7.87 2.41
C PHE A 55 -19.64 7.63 2.69
N GLY A 56 -19.92 6.94 3.79
CA GLY A 56 -21.27 6.53 4.14
C GLY A 56 -21.80 5.37 3.30
N ARG A 57 -23.03 4.96 3.61
CA ARG A 57 -23.71 3.86 2.90
C ARG A 57 -23.78 4.16 1.40
N ASN A 58 -23.38 3.18 0.58
CA ASN A 58 -23.35 3.28 -0.89
C ASN A 58 -22.48 4.44 -1.42
N ARG A 59 -21.56 4.97 -0.62
CA ARG A 59 -20.69 6.10 -0.97
C ARG A 59 -21.49 7.34 -1.41
N ASN A 60 -22.61 7.61 -0.73
CA ASN A 60 -23.56 8.66 -1.11
C ASN A 60 -23.16 10.06 -0.63
N ALA A 61 -22.19 10.20 0.25
CA ALA A 61 -21.70 11.46 0.75
C ALA A 61 -20.33 11.83 0.19
N ASP A 62 -20.11 13.09 -0.04
CA ASP A 62 -18.86 13.67 -0.54
C ASP A 62 -18.32 14.76 0.39
N ILE A 63 -17.35 15.53 -0.10
CA ILE A 63 -16.72 16.60 0.66
C ILE A 63 -17.68 17.73 1.04
N ASN A 64 -18.67 18.03 0.19
CA ASN A 64 -19.62 19.12 0.49
C ASN A 64 -20.52 18.71 1.66
N ASP A 65 -20.91 17.43 1.70
CA ASP A 65 -21.65 16.89 2.85
C ASP A 65 -20.79 16.90 4.10
N LEU A 66 -19.49 16.55 3.99
CA LEU A 66 -18.57 16.59 5.11
C LEU A 66 -18.37 18.02 5.64
N LYS A 67 -18.30 19.02 4.77
CA LYS A 67 -18.24 20.44 5.17
C LYS A 67 -19.47 20.86 5.97
N LYS A 68 -20.68 20.47 5.53
CA LYS A 68 -21.93 20.73 6.29
C LYS A 68 -21.90 20.06 7.67
N PHE A 69 -21.41 18.80 7.74
CA PHE A 69 -21.25 18.13 9.02
C PHE A 69 -20.18 18.82 9.90
N GLY A 70 -19.10 19.35 9.28
CA GLY A 70 -18.08 20.12 9.99
C GLY A 70 -18.64 21.36 10.66
N GLU A 71 -19.49 22.11 9.95
CA GLU A 71 -20.20 23.26 10.50
C GLU A 71 -21.13 22.87 11.65
N PHE A 72 -21.90 21.79 11.46
CA PHE A 72 -22.85 21.32 12.47
C PHE A 72 -22.20 20.75 13.74
N TYR A 73 -21.11 19.97 13.58
CA TYR A 73 -20.40 19.31 14.69
C TYR A 73 -19.13 20.03 15.14
N ASN A 74 -18.86 21.22 14.62
CA ASN A 74 -17.74 22.09 15.00
C ASN A 74 -16.35 21.45 14.79
N PHE A 75 -16.08 20.95 13.58
CA PHE A 75 -14.74 20.54 13.12
C PHE A 75 -14.42 21.14 11.75
N GLN A 76 -13.13 21.35 11.49
CA GLN A 76 -12.66 21.87 10.20
C GLN A 76 -12.57 20.76 9.15
N VAL A 77 -12.79 21.10 7.88
CA VAL A 77 -12.61 20.19 6.75
C VAL A 77 -11.62 20.82 5.77
N GLU A 78 -10.57 20.06 5.44
CA GLU A 78 -9.58 20.41 4.42
C GLU A 78 -9.61 19.42 3.28
N GLU A 79 -9.60 19.94 2.07
CA GLU A 79 -9.58 19.14 0.84
C GLU A 79 -8.15 19.08 0.28
N ILE A 80 -7.69 17.86 -0.03
CA ILE A 80 -6.46 17.66 -0.77
C ILE A 80 -6.82 17.42 -2.24
N SER A 81 -6.24 18.25 -3.12
CA SER A 81 -6.35 18.10 -4.57
C SER A 81 -5.63 16.85 -5.08
N ALA A 82 -5.84 16.51 -6.35
CA ALA A 82 -5.07 15.46 -7.01
C ALA A 82 -3.59 15.87 -7.11
N GLU A 83 -2.71 14.89 -6.90
CA GLU A 83 -1.27 15.06 -7.16
C GLU A 83 -0.97 14.69 -8.61
N ASP A 84 -0.31 15.60 -9.32
CA ASP A 84 0.13 15.43 -10.69
C ASP A 84 1.66 15.37 -10.75
N ILE A 85 2.20 14.35 -11.42
CA ILE A 85 3.63 14.19 -11.66
C ILE A 85 3.87 14.18 -13.16
N ASN A 86 4.65 15.11 -13.68
CA ASN A 86 4.92 15.29 -15.12
C ASN A 86 3.61 15.34 -15.94
N ASP A 87 2.68 16.19 -15.53
CA ASP A 87 1.36 16.38 -16.15
C ASP A 87 0.48 15.10 -16.17
N VAL A 88 0.82 14.13 -15.32
CA VAL A 88 0.09 12.87 -15.22
C VAL A 88 -0.47 12.71 -13.81
N SER A 89 -1.78 12.72 -13.69
CA SER A 89 -2.45 12.45 -12.41
C SER A 89 -2.11 11.08 -11.88
N VAL A 90 -1.53 11.03 -10.66
CA VAL A 90 -1.13 9.79 -10.01
C VAL A 90 -2.35 8.98 -9.58
N SER A 91 -2.38 7.71 -9.91
CA SER A 91 -3.43 6.81 -9.49
C SER A 91 -2.92 5.39 -9.20
N SER A 92 -3.63 4.67 -8.34
CA SER A 92 -3.32 3.26 -8.08
C SER A 92 -3.32 2.40 -9.35
N THR A 93 -4.13 2.74 -10.33
CA THR A 93 -4.18 2.03 -11.63
C THR A 93 -2.88 2.20 -12.41
N LYS A 94 -2.36 3.42 -12.50
CA LYS A 94 -1.09 3.71 -13.18
C LYS A 94 0.11 3.07 -12.47
N ILE A 95 0.12 3.05 -11.13
CA ILE A 95 1.15 2.36 -10.35
C ILE A 95 1.11 0.85 -10.62
N ARG A 96 -0.07 0.22 -10.60
CA ARG A 96 -0.23 -1.20 -10.92
C ARG A 96 0.23 -1.53 -12.34
N GLN A 97 -0.10 -0.67 -13.29
CA GLN A 97 0.33 -0.83 -14.68
C GLN A 97 1.86 -0.79 -14.79
N ALA A 98 2.52 0.21 -14.22
CA ALA A 98 3.98 0.32 -14.22
C ALA A 98 4.65 -0.92 -13.59
N LEU A 99 4.12 -1.43 -12.46
CA LEU A 99 4.61 -2.67 -11.84
C LEU A 99 4.43 -3.89 -12.76
N SER A 100 3.29 -4.01 -13.44
CA SER A 100 3.00 -5.12 -14.36
C SER A 100 3.84 -5.08 -15.63
N GLU A 101 4.30 -3.92 -16.03
CA GLU A 101 5.22 -3.69 -17.15
C GLU A 101 6.68 -3.85 -16.75
N GLY A 102 6.99 -3.85 -15.45
CA GLY A 102 8.35 -3.95 -14.90
C GLY A 102 9.07 -2.60 -14.82
N ASP A 103 8.35 -1.50 -15.07
CA ASP A 103 8.88 -0.14 -14.96
C ASP A 103 8.85 0.32 -13.48
N ILE A 104 9.81 -0.18 -12.71
CA ILE A 104 9.92 0.12 -11.28
C ILE A 104 10.27 1.58 -11.03
N SER A 105 11.05 2.20 -11.91
CA SER A 105 11.41 3.62 -11.79
C SER A 105 10.16 4.49 -11.85
N LYS A 106 9.28 4.25 -12.80
CA LYS A 106 8.01 4.95 -12.94
C LYS A 106 7.07 4.67 -11.77
N ALA A 107 6.97 3.41 -11.34
CA ALA A 107 6.17 3.04 -10.18
C ALA A 107 6.63 3.76 -8.91
N ASN A 108 7.94 3.78 -8.64
CA ASN A 108 8.54 4.48 -7.50
C ASN A 108 8.36 6.00 -7.60
N GLY A 109 8.46 6.58 -8.79
CA GLY A 109 8.17 7.99 -9.02
C GLY A 109 6.74 8.36 -8.63
N TYR A 110 5.76 7.54 -9.02
CA TYR A 110 4.36 7.76 -8.64
C TYR A 110 4.08 7.49 -7.15
N LEU A 111 4.80 6.55 -6.53
CA LEU A 111 4.67 6.25 -5.11
C LEU A 111 5.35 7.29 -4.21
N GLY A 112 6.41 7.94 -4.68
CA GLY A 112 7.27 8.79 -3.87
C GLY A 112 8.25 8.02 -2.97
N TYR A 113 8.27 6.69 -3.07
CA TYR A 113 9.17 5.79 -2.33
C TYR A 113 9.40 4.48 -3.11
N PRO A 114 10.49 3.72 -2.81
CA PRO A 114 10.73 2.43 -3.45
C PRO A 114 9.61 1.42 -3.16
N PHE A 115 9.14 0.73 -4.19
CA PHE A 115 8.14 -0.33 -4.02
C PHE A 115 8.67 -1.44 -3.14
N MET A 116 7.92 -1.78 -2.10
CA MET A 116 8.33 -2.72 -1.06
C MET A 116 7.59 -4.05 -1.19
N VAL A 117 8.34 -5.13 -1.00
CA VAL A 117 7.82 -6.51 -0.95
C VAL A 117 8.32 -7.17 0.32
N THR A 118 7.42 -7.61 1.18
CA THR A 118 7.73 -8.32 2.42
C THR A 118 7.37 -9.80 2.28
N GLY A 119 8.21 -10.67 2.80
CA GLY A 119 7.95 -12.10 2.80
C GLY A 119 8.83 -12.85 3.80
N LYS A 120 8.57 -14.14 3.93
CA LYS A 120 9.37 -15.03 4.79
C LYS A 120 10.43 -15.74 3.97
N VAL A 121 11.66 -15.76 4.48
CA VAL A 121 12.73 -16.56 3.88
C VAL A 121 12.40 -18.03 4.04
N LYS A 122 12.37 -18.77 2.91
CA LYS A 122 12.19 -20.21 2.86
C LYS A 122 13.45 -20.92 2.32
N LYS A 123 13.71 -22.11 2.81
CA LYS A 123 14.77 -22.97 2.28
C LYS A 123 14.40 -23.39 0.86
N GLY A 124 15.27 -23.10 -0.10
CA GLY A 124 15.17 -23.57 -1.48
C GLY A 124 15.98 -24.84 -1.73
N LYS A 125 16.17 -25.19 -3.00
CA LYS A 125 16.95 -26.38 -3.43
C LYS A 125 18.46 -26.26 -3.12
N GLY A 126 18.95 -25.08 -2.74
CA GLY A 126 20.35 -24.87 -2.35
C GLY A 126 21.34 -24.80 -3.51
N LEU A 127 20.89 -24.74 -4.76
CA LEU A 127 21.73 -24.73 -5.96
C LEU A 127 22.71 -23.56 -5.98
N GLY A 128 22.26 -22.36 -5.59
CA GLY A 128 23.13 -21.19 -5.51
C GLY A 128 24.31 -21.40 -4.56
N ARG A 129 24.11 -22.09 -3.43
CA ARG A 129 25.19 -22.43 -2.49
C ARG A 129 26.22 -23.35 -3.13
N GLN A 130 25.79 -24.32 -3.94
CA GLN A 130 26.70 -25.24 -4.65
C GLN A 130 27.54 -24.51 -5.70
N LEU A 131 26.99 -23.42 -6.26
CA LEU A 131 27.65 -22.59 -7.25
C LEU A 131 28.47 -21.44 -6.63
N GLY A 132 28.58 -21.36 -5.30
CA GLY A 132 29.30 -20.28 -4.60
C GLY A 132 28.46 -19.00 -4.41
N PHE A 133 27.19 -18.96 -4.83
CA PHE A 133 26.30 -17.82 -4.72
C PHE A 133 25.06 -18.18 -3.89
N PRO A 134 25.14 -18.21 -2.56
CA PRO A 134 24.01 -18.53 -1.72
C PRO A 134 22.88 -17.53 -1.93
N THR A 135 21.65 -18.06 -2.09
CA THR A 135 20.45 -17.25 -2.34
C THR A 135 19.41 -17.48 -1.25
N ALA A 136 18.63 -16.45 -0.96
CA ALA A 136 17.45 -16.51 -0.12
C ALA A 136 16.18 -16.54 -1.01
N ASN A 137 15.30 -17.51 -0.78
CA ASN A 137 14.00 -17.53 -1.44
C ASN A 137 12.99 -16.83 -0.53
N ILE A 138 12.26 -15.86 -1.06
CA ILE A 138 11.25 -15.11 -0.34
C ILE A 138 9.87 -15.66 -0.68
N SER A 139 9.13 -16.08 0.32
CA SER A 139 7.73 -16.52 0.17
C SER A 139 6.79 -15.43 0.66
N ILE A 140 5.98 -14.93 -0.25
CA ILE A 140 4.94 -13.96 0.03
C ILE A 140 3.66 -14.75 0.36
N GLN A 141 3.08 -14.49 1.53
CA GLN A 141 1.90 -15.23 2.00
C GLN A 141 0.59 -14.56 1.55
N GLU A 142 0.62 -13.25 1.36
CA GLU A 142 -0.54 -12.44 0.98
C GLU A 142 -0.81 -12.55 -0.52
N THR A 143 -1.86 -13.27 -0.88
CA THR A 143 -2.27 -13.49 -2.29
C THR A 143 -2.70 -12.21 -3.01
N TYR A 144 -3.06 -11.16 -2.25
CA TYR A 144 -3.42 -9.85 -2.80
C TYR A 144 -2.22 -8.93 -3.05
N LYS A 145 -1.01 -9.33 -2.63
CA LYS A 145 0.20 -8.52 -2.83
C LYS A 145 0.56 -8.46 -4.31
N LEU A 146 0.75 -7.25 -4.81
CA LEU A 146 1.24 -7.05 -6.16
C LEU A 146 2.70 -7.49 -6.24
N ILE A 147 2.99 -8.27 -7.27
CA ILE A 147 4.36 -8.70 -7.61
C ILE A 147 4.70 -8.04 -8.95
N PRO A 148 5.85 -7.38 -9.06
CA PRO A 148 6.30 -6.83 -10.33
C PRO A 148 6.43 -7.91 -11.41
N LYS A 149 6.49 -7.48 -12.68
CA LYS A 149 6.74 -8.36 -13.83
C LYS A 149 7.94 -9.28 -13.58
N TYR A 150 7.93 -10.46 -14.17
CA TYR A 150 9.09 -11.35 -14.16
C TYR A 150 10.33 -10.66 -14.70
N GLY A 151 11.43 -10.77 -13.98
CA GLY A 151 12.69 -10.11 -14.32
C GLY A 151 13.67 -10.10 -13.15
N SER A 152 14.81 -9.47 -13.39
CA SER A 152 15.85 -9.26 -12.38
C SER A 152 15.85 -7.81 -11.92
N TYR A 153 15.89 -7.61 -10.62
CA TYR A 153 15.75 -6.30 -9.97
C TYR A 153 16.90 -6.05 -9.02
N ILE A 154 17.36 -4.81 -8.98
CA ILE A 154 18.23 -4.34 -7.90
C ILE A 154 17.33 -4.03 -6.70
N VAL A 155 17.67 -4.58 -5.55
CA VAL A 155 16.89 -4.41 -4.31
C VAL A 155 17.78 -3.97 -3.17
N SER A 156 17.18 -3.28 -2.21
CA SER A 156 17.79 -3.04 -0.90
C SER A 156 16.97 -3.73 0.19
N SER A 157 17.64 -4.14 1.24
CA SER A 157 16.99 -4.70 2.44
C SER A 157 17.70 -4.22 3.69
N VAL A 158 16.98 -4.17 4.81
CA VAL A 158 17.54 -3.88 6.12
C VAL A 158 17.51 -5.16 6.93
N ILE A 159 18.65 -5.56 7.47
CA ILE A 159 18.79 -6.72 8.36
C ILE A 159 19.43 -6.22 9.65
N GLY A 160 18.65 -6.24 10.74
CA GLY A 160 19.03 -5.54 11.96
C GLY A 160 19.07 -4.02 11.74
N SER A 161 20.23 -3.40 11.90
CA SER A 161 20.48 -1.96 11.66
C SER A 161 21.26 -1.68 10.37
N GLN A 162 21.59 -2.71 9.58
CA GLN A 162 22.42 -2.57 8.39
C GLN A 162 21.61 -2.68 7.11
N GLN A 163 21.91 -1.80 6.16
CA GLN A 163 21.35 -1.82 4.80
C GLN A 163 22.23 -2.67 3.88
N PHE A 164 21.60 -3.55 3.13
CA PHE A 164 22.24 -4.39 2.13
C PHE A 164 21.61 -4.14 0.77
N PHE A 165 22.43 -4.28 -0.27
CA PHE A 165 21.98 -4.26 -1.67
C PHE A 165 22.18 -5.65 -2.27
N GLY A 166 21.28 -6.02 -3.17
CA GLY A 166 21.34 -7.30 -3.82
C GLY A 166 20.54 -7.34 -5.12
N MET A 167 20.58 -8.50 -5.76
CA MET A 167 19.74 -8.79 -6.91
C MET A 167 18.62 -9.75 -6.51
N MET A 168 17.40 -9.45 -6.95
CA MET A 168 16.23 -10.31 -6.80
C MET A 168 15.77 -10.76 -8.19
N ASN A 169 15.55 -12.04 -8.36
CA ASN A 169 14.88 -12.56 -9.55
C ASN A 169 13.45 -12.92 -9.22
N ILE A 170 12.50 -12.37 -9.98
CA ILE A 170 11.08 -12.70 -9.92
C ILE A 170 10.76 -13.51 -11.17
N GLY A 171 10.32 -14.75 -11.01
CA GLY A 171 10.00 -15.58 -12.17
C GLY A 171 9.75 -17.05 -11.81
N LEU A 172 9.39 -17.80 -12.84
CA LEU A 172 9.36 -19.26 -12.79
C LEU A 172 10.80 -19.78 -12.84
N ASN A 173 11.05 -20.94 -12.25
CA ASN A 173 12.33 -21.63 -12.26
C ASN A 173 12.32 -22.73 -13.35
N PRO A 174 12.38 -22.39 -14.64
CA PRO A 174 12.25 -23.40 -15.71
C PRO A 174 13.46 -24.34 -15.79
N THR A 175 14.63 -23.88 -15.36
CA THR A 175 15.91 -24.64 -15.45
C THR A 175 16.05 -25.73 -14.42
N VAL A 176 15.11 -25.93 -13.51
CA VAL A 176 15.23 -26.87 -12.39
C VAL A 176 14.11 -27.92 -12.36
N ASN A 177 13.18 -27.83 -13.30
CA ASN A 177 12.07 -28.79 -13.45
C ASN A 177 12.18 -29.68 -14.71
N ASP A 178 13.39 -30.01 -15.17
CA ASP A 178 13.57 -31.12 -16.05
C ASP A 178 13.54 -32.44 -15.23
N ASN A 179 12.42 -32.72 -14.61
CA ASN A 179 12.03 -34.10 -14.40
C ASN A 179 11.00 -34.42 -15.49
N LYS A 180 11.52 -34.95 -16.59
CA LYS A 180 10.81 -35.92 -17.39
C LYS A 180 10.48 -37.10 -16.46
N GLU A 181 9.21 -37.22 -16.14
CA GLU A 181 8.47 -38.50 -16.09
C GLU A 181 6.99 -38.14 -16.02
#